data_700176ee32c8cf9b645c051fa1587010
#
_entry.id   700176ee32c8cf9b645c051fa1587010
#
_cell.length_a   1.000
_cell.length_b   1.000
_cell.length_c   1.000
_cell.angle_alpha   90.00
_cell.angle_beta   90.00
_cell.angle_gamma   90.00
#
_symmetry.space_group_name_H-M   'P 1'
#
loop_
_entity.id
_entity.type
_entity.pdbx_description
1 polymer ?
#
loop_
_entity_poly.entity_id
_entity_poly.type
_entity_poly.pdbx_seq_one_letter_code
_entity_poly.pdbx_strand_id
1 'polypeptide(L)'
;MQRVDPRAPRIGAAITSLISLIGFVLAQLTIELGLLALGLTFVLFVWGVFLPASHPYKFLFSLLRPALGAPEYLEDPRPPRFAQQVGLAVSSVGVLIALIDPLTGVLIGLGVVFVASALNAYFDF
;
A
#
# COMPACT_ATOMS: atom_id res chain seq x y z
N MET A 1 14.61 17.16 -10.54
CA MET A 1 13.75 16.11 -9.92
C MET A 1 14.65 15.13 -9.19
N GLN A 2 14.30 14.82 -7.96
CA GLN A 2 15.07 13.90 -7.13
C GLN A 2 14.70 12.45 -7.47
N ARG A 3 15.70 11.62 -7.69
CA ARG A 3 15.48 10.20 -7.95
C ARG A 3 15.37 9.43 -6.63
N VAL A 4 14.74 8.29 -6.68
CA VAL A 4 14.50 7.44 -5.52
C VAL A 4 15.13 6.06 -5.71
N ASP A 5 15.45 5.41 -4.58
CA ASP A 5 15.90 4.02 -4.56
C ASP A 5 14.69 3.13 -4.96
N PRO A 6 14.78 2.33 -6.05
CA PRO A 6 13.65 1.52 -6.49
C PRO A 6 13.22 0.44 -5.50
N ARG A 7 14.09 0.07 -4.56
CA ARG A 7 13.75 -0.92 -3.55
C ARG A 7 12.74 -0.39 -2.51
N ALA A 8 12.75 0.93 -2.25
CA ALA A 8 11.84 1.53 -1.28
C ALA A 8 10.37 1.37 -1.67
N PRO A 9 9.92 1.77 -2.89
CA PRO A 9 8.53 1.55 -3.28
C PRO A 9 8.18 0.07 -3.40
N ARG A 10 9.12 -0.80 -3.79
CA ARG A 10 8.84 -2.24 -3.86
C ARG A 10 8.62 -2.84 -2.48
N ILE A 11 9.43 -2.46 -1.49
CA ILE A 11 9.24 -2.91 -0.11
C ILE A 11 7.92 -2.39 0.43
N GLY A 12 7.58 -1.12 0.18
CA GLY A 12 6.30 -0.57 0.57
C GLY A 12 5.13 -1.31 -0.07
N ALA A 13 5.23 -1.63 -1.37
CA ALA A 13 4.21 -2.40 -2.07
C ALA A 13 4.10 -3.82 -1.52
N ALA A 14 5.22 -4.45 -1.15
CA ALA A 14 5.20 -5.77 -0.54
C ALA A 14 4.49 -5.74 0.82
N ILE A 15 4.78 -4.74 1.65
CA ILE A 15 4.10 -4.56 2.94
C ILE A 15 2.61 -4.35 2.72
N THR A 16 2.24 -3.49 1.77
CA THR A 16 0.83 -3.22 1.45
C THR A 16 0.13 -4.49 0.96
N SER A 17 0.80 -5.31 0.13
CA SER A 17 0.21 -6.57 -0.33
C SER A 17 -0.03 -7.53 0.83
N LEU A 18 0.89 -7.59 1.80
CA LEU A 18 0.71 -8.43 2.99
C LEU A 18 -0.44 -7.93 3.86
N ILE A 19 -0.51 -6.63 4.10
CA ILE A 19 -1.59 -6.04 4.90
C ILE A 19 -2.95 -6.32 4.24
N SER A 20 -3.05 -6.08 2.93
CA SER A 20 -4.31 -6.26 2.22
C SER A 20 -4.71 -7.73 2.12
N LEU A 21 -3.74 -8.64 1.92
CA LEU A 21 -4.02 -10.08 1.89
C LEU A 21 -4.48 -10.57 3.26
N ILE A 22 -3.77 -10.20 4.32
CA ILE A 22 -4.12 -10.60 5.68
C ILE A 22 -5.50 -10.04 6.04
N GLY A 23 -5.77 -8.78 5.71
CA GLY A 23 -7.06 -8.16 5.95
C GLY A 23 -8.19 -8.83 5.17
N PHE A 24 -7.93 -9.18 3.91
CA PHE A 24 -8.91 -9.90 3.08
C PHE A 24 -9.27 -11.24 3.70
N VAL A 25 -8.25 -12.01 4.15
CA VAL A 25 -8.46 -13.31 4.79
C VAL A 25 -9.20 -13.14 6.13
N LEU A 26 -8.78 -12.17 6.95
CA LEU A 26 -9.44 -11.93 8.24
C LEU A 26 -10.89 -11.49 8.08
N ALA A 27 -11.23 -10.81 6.99
CA ALA A 27 -12.61 -10.40 6.71
C ALA A 27 -13.53 -11.63 6.52
N GLN A 28 -12.97 -12.77 6.14
CA GLN A 28 -13.75 -14.01 6.03
C GLN A 28 -14.13 -14.56 7.42
N LEU A 29 -13.38 -14.18 8.45
CA LEU A 29 -13.62 -14.60 9.83
C LEU A 29 -14.52 -13.61 10.56
N THR A 30 -14.19 -12.33 10.52
CA THR A 30 -15.02 -11.26 11.08
C THR A 30 -14.91 -10.03 10.18
N ILE A 31 -16.05 -9.35 9.99
CA ILE A 31 -16.10 -8.14 9.20
C ILE A 31 -15.35 -6.99 9.88
N GLU A 32 -15.34 -6.96 11.21
CA GLU A 32 -14.67 -5.89 11.98
C GLU A 32 -13.16 -5.88 11.67
N LEU A 33 -12.52 -7.04 11.61
CA LEU A 33 -11.09 -7.12 11.26
C LEU A 33 -10.84 -6.68 9.82
N GLY A 34 -11.74 -7.02 8.91
CA GLY A 34 -11.68 -6.56 7.52
C GLY A 34 -11.80 -5.05 7.41
N LEU A 35 -12.74 -4.45 8.15
CA LEU A 35 -12.92 -3.00 8.18
C LEU A 35 -11.70 -2.28 8.77
N LEU A 36 -11.11 -2.84 9.82
CA LEU A 36 -9.88 -2.29 10.39
C LEU A 36 -8.73 -2.33 9.38
N ALA A 37 -8.60 -3.43 8.65
CA ALA A 37 -7.55 -3.55 7.62
C ALA A 37 -7.78 -2.57 6.47
N LEU A 38 -9.01 -2.40 6.02
CA LEU A 38 -9.34 -1.43 4.97
C LEU A 38 -9.04 0.00 5.45
N GLY A 39 -9.46 0.34 6.68
CA GLY A 39 -9.19 1.64 7.27
C GLY A 39 -7.69 1.91 7.40
N LEU A 40 -6.92 0.92 7.86
CA LEU A 40 -5.46 1.03 7.95
C LEU A 40 -4.85 1.27 6.58
N THR A 41 -5.25 0.49 5.58
CA THR A 41 -4.76 0.62 4.21
C THR A 41 -5.06 2.02 3.66
N PHE A 42 -6.27 2.50 3.86
CA PHE A 42 -6.68 3.83 3.44
C PHE A 42 -5.82 4.91 4.11
N VAL A 43 -5.65 4.83 5.43
CA VAL A 43 -4.84 5.80 6.17
C VAL A 43 -3.38 5.80 5.68
N LEU A 44 -2.82 4.62 5.41
CA LEU A 44 -1.46 4.52 4.90
C LEU A 44 -1.31 5.19 3.52
N PHE A 45 -2.31 5.06 2.64
CA PHE A 45 -2.28 5.74 1.35
C PHE A 45 -2.47 7.24 1.48
N VAL A 46 -3.37 7.71 2.35
CA VAL A 46 -3.51 9.15 2.63
C VAL A 46 -2.18 9.71 3.14
N TRP A 47 -1.57 9.04 4.09
CA TRP A 47 -0.29 9.45 4.66
C TRP A 47 0.79 9.50 3.58
N GLY A 48 0.89 8.46 2.74
CA GLY A 48 1.90 8.39 1.69
C GLY A 48 1.75 9.46 0.62
N VAL A 49 0.51 9.85 0.28
CA VAL A 49 0.26 10.89 -0.73
C VAL A 49 0.52 12.29 -0.16
N PHE A 50 0.05 12.57 1.06
CA PHE A 50 0.07 13.93 1.61
C PHE A 50 1.26 14.21 2.51
N LEU A 51 1.81 13.22 3.20
CA LEU A 51 2.93 13.39 4.13
C LEU A 51 3.98 12.29 3.93
N PRO A 52 4.55 12.17 2.71
CA PRO A 52 5.42 11.03 2.41
C PRO A 52 6.71 11.00 3.24
N ALA A 53 7.19 12.16 3.70
CA ALA A 53 8.44 12.23 4.45
C ALA A 53 8.35 11.52 5.81
N SER A 54 7.15 11.45 6.41
CA SER A 54 6.93 10.84 7.73
C SER A 54 6.28 9.47 7.64
N HIS A 55 6.11 8.91 6.43
CA HIS A 55 5.38 7.65 6.24
C HIS A 55 6.12 6.48 6.93
N PRO A 56 5.39 5.56 7.59
CA PRO A 56 6.00 4.42 8.27
C PRO A 56 6.86 3.54 7.37
N TYR A 57 6.49 3.36 6.11
CA TYR A 57 7.27 2.54 5.17
C TYR A 57 8.64 3.14 4.92
N LYS A 58 8.73 4.47 4.84
CA LYS A 58 10.01 5.15 4.68
C LYS A 58 10.90 4.91 5.89
N PHE A 59 10.32 4.96 7.09
CA PHE A 59 11.04 4.66 8.32
C PHE A 59 11.53 3.21 8.33
N LEU A 60 10.67 2.26 7.98
CA LEU A 60 11.04 0.85 7.92
C LEU A 60 12.14 0.60 6.89
N PHE A 61 12.04 1.24 5.72
CA PHE A 61 13.09 1.12 4.70
C PHE A 61 14.42 1.67 5.21
N SER A 62 14.41 2.80 5.94
CA SER A 62 15.64 3.37 6.47
C SER A 62 16.32 2.44 7.48
N LEU A 63 15.55 1.64 8.23
CA LEU A 63 16.09 0.63 9.13
C LEU A 63 16.69 -0.55 8.37
N LEU A 64 16.13 -0.91 7.23
CA LEU A 64 16.60 -2.04 6.42
C LEU A 64 17.76 -1.66 5.49
N ARG A 65 17.89 -0.40 5.16
CA ARG A 65 18.87 0.07 4.17
C ARG A 65 20.31 -0.34 4.47
N PRO A 66 20.80 -0.29 5.73
CA PRO A 66 22.17 -0.75 6.01
C PRO A 66 22.40 -2.22 5.66
N ALA A 67 21.37 -3.08 5.84
CA ALA A 67 21.46 -4.49 5.50
C ALA A 67 21.37 -4.72 3.99
N LEU A 68 20.66 -3.84 3.26
CA LEU A 68 20.50 -3.96 1.81
C LEU A 68 21.67 -3.38 1.02
N GLY A 69 22.44 -2.49 1.63
CA GLY A 69 23.56 -1.82 0.96
C GLY A 69 23.09 -0.67 0.06
N ALA A 70 24.04 -0.10 -0.70
CA ALA A 70 23.75 1.00 -1.61
C ALA A 70 22.90 0.50 -2.80
N PRO A 71 21.98 1.32 -3.33
CA PRO A 71 21.23 0.95 -4.51
C PRO A 71 22.12 0.91 -5.74
N GLU A 72 21.83 -0.02 -6.66
CA GLU A 72 22.56 -0.11 -7.93
C GLU A 72 22.26 1.09 -8.84
N TYR A 73 21.03 1.62 -8.74
CA TYR A 73 20.59 2.77 -9.52
C TYR A 73 19.43 3.45 -8.81
N LEU A 74 19.14 4.69 -9.22
CA LEU A 74 18.00 5.45 -8.73
C LEU A 74 16.99 5.61 -9.85
N GLU A 75 15.72 5.66 -9.50
CA GLU A 75 14.61 5.77 -10.45
C GLU A 75 13.87 7.10 -10.30
N ASP A 76 13.11 7.43 -11.35
CA ASP A 76 12.18 8.54 -11.33
C ASP A 76 11.11 8.29 -10.25
N PRO A 77 10.82 9.28 -9.38
CA PRO A 77 9.81 9.12 -8.33
C PRO A 77 8.36 9.15 -8.84
N ARG A 78 8.10 9.55 -10.08
CA ARG A 78 6.72 9.71 -10.59
C ARG A 78 5.91 8.42 -10.63
N PRO A 79 6.44 7.27 -11.13
CA PRO A 79 5.67 6.04 -11.10
C PRO A 79 5.26 5.60 -9.68
N PRO A 80 6.16 5.60 -8.67
CA PRO A 80 5.73 5.28 -7.29
C PRO A 80 4.69 6.26 -6.73
N ARG A 81 4.80 7.55 -7.03
CA ARG A 81 3.80 8.53 -6.60
C ARG A 81 2.46 8.29 -7.26
N PHE A 82 2.46 7.95 -8.54
CA PHE A 82 1.23 7.61 -9.26
C PHE A 82 0.59 6.37 -8.64
N ALA A 83 1.37 5.36 -8.31
CA ALA A 83 0.87 4.15 -7.66
C ALA A 83 0.24 4.46 -6.30
N GLN A 84 0.83 5.36 -5.51
CA GLN A 84 0.25 5.81 -4.24
C GLN A 84 -1.08 6.51 -4.45
N GLN A 85 -1.18 7.36 -5.46
CA GLN A 85 -2.42 8.07 -5.79
C GLN A 85 -3.52 7.10 -6.24
N VAL A 86 -3.16 6.11 -7.06
CA VAL A 86 -4.10 5.06 -7.47
C VAL A 86 -4.57 4.25 -6.25
N GLY A 87 -3.65 3.89 -5.36
CA GLY A 87 -3.98 3.18 -4.13
C GLY A 87 -4.93 3.99 -3.24
N LEU A 88 -4.69 5.30 -3.14
CA LEU A 88 -5.60 6.19 -2.41
C LEU A 88 -6.99 6.20 -3.04
N ALA A 89 -7.07 6.32 -4.36
CA ALA A 89 -8.36 6.33 -5.06
C ALA A 89 -9.11 5.02 -4.85
N VAL A 90 -8.43 3.88 -5.01
CA VAL A 90 -9.04 2.56 -4.85
C VAL A 90 -9.50 2.33 -3.42
N SER A 91 -8.66 2.63 -2.44
CA SER A 91 -9.03 2.44 -1.03
C SER A 91 -10.16 3.39 -0.62
N SER A 92 -10.18 4.61 -1.17
CA SER A 92 -11.27 5.56 -0.93
C SER A 92 -12.60 5.01 -1.45
N VAL A 93 -12.61 4.44 -2.66
CA VAL A 93 -13.82 3.81 -3.22
C VAL A 93 -14.25 2.64 -2.35
N GLY A 94 -13.30 1.82 -1.89
CA GLY A 94 -13.59 0.72 -0.98
C GLY A 94 -14.24 1.20 0.33
N VAL A 95 -13.71 2.26 0.91
CA VAL A 95 -14.28 2.84 2.14
C VAL A 95 -15.69 3.36 1.89
N LEU A 96 -15.92 4.07 0.79
CA LEU A 96 -17.25 4.60 0.46
C LEU A 96 -18.25 3.47 0.26
N ILE A 97 -17.88 2.41 -0.45
CA ILE A 97 -18.75 1.25 -0.63
C ILE A 97 -19.01 0.59 0.72
N ALA A 98 -18.01 0.50 1.59
CA ALA A 98 -18.15 -0.12 2.90
C ALA A 98 -19.12 0.63 3.81
N LEU A 99 -19.35 1.93 3.61
CA LEU A 99 -20.36 2.68 4.35
C LEU A 99 -21.77 2.20 4.02
N ILE A 100 -21.96 1.65 2.84
CA ILE A 100 -23.27 1.14 2.37
C ILE A 100 -23.33 -0.38 2.57
N ASP A 101 -22.30 -1.10 2.15
CA ASP A 101 -22.19 -2.55 2.27
C ASP A 101 -20.76 -2.89 2.73
N PRO A 102 -20.58 -3.10 4.05
CA PRO A 102 -19.23 -3.31 4.60
C PRO A 102 -18.47 -4.46 3.95
N LEU A 103 -19.11 -5.59 3.73
CA LEU A 103 -18.42 -6.76 3.14
C LEU A 103 -17.96 -6.47 1.71
N THR A 104 -18.84 -5.90 0.88
CA THR A 104 -18.49 -5.57 -0.50
C THR A 104 -17.33 -4.57 -0.55
N GLY A 105 -17.40 -3.53 0.28
CA GLY A 105 -16.33 -2.51 0.32
C GLY A 105 -15.00 -3.09 0.73
N VAL A 106 -14.98 -3.95 1.74
CA VAL A 106 -13.76 -4.61 2.21
C VAL A 106 -13.19 -5.54 1.14
N LEU A 107 -14.03 -6.39 0.54
CA LEU A 107 -13.56 -7.36 -0.45
C LEU A 107 -13.02 -6.66 -1.70
N ILE A 108 -13.73 -5.66 -2.22
CA ILE A 108 -13.29 -4.92 -3.41
C ILE A 108 -12.04 -4.10 -3.07
N GLY A 109 -12.08 -3.31 -1.99
CA GLY A 109 -10.98 -2.43 -1.63
C GLY A 109 -9.68 -3.19 -1.38
N LEU A 110 -9.72 -4.18 -0.50
CA LEU A 110 -8.53 -4.95 -0.16
C LEU A 110 -8.10 -5.87 -1.30
N GLY A 111 -9.05 -6.46 -2.03
CA GLY A 111 -8.74 -7.34 -3.15
C GLY A 111 -8.01 -6.61 -4.26
N VAL A 112 -8.50 -5.44 -4.68
CA VAL A 112 -7.88 -4.66 -5.74
C VAL A 112 -6.53 -4.10 -5.28
N VAL A 113 -6.44 -3.62 -4.03
CA VAL A 113 -5.17 -3.14 -3.49
C VAL A 113 -4.15 -4.27 -3.44
N PHE A 114 -4.56 -5.47 -3.03
CA PHE A 114 -3.65 -6.63 -3.00
C PHE A 114 -3.11 -6.93 -4.39
N VAL A 115 -3.98 -7.04 -5.40
CA VAL A 115 -3.55 -7.36 -6.76
C VAL A 115 -2.59 -6.29 -7.29
N ALA A 116 -2.95 -5.02 -7.13
CA ALA A 116 -2.12 -3.92 -7.64
C ALA A 116 -0.78 -3.85 -6.92
N SER A 117 -0.77 -3.99 -5.59
CA SER A 117 0.48 -3.90 -4.82
C SER A 117 1.36 -5.13 -5.04
N ALA A 118 0.78 -6.32 -5.17
CA ALA A 118 1.53 -7.53 -5.46
C ALA A 118 2.19 -7.46 -6.84
N LEU A 119 1.48 -6.95 -7.85
CA LEU A 119 2.06 -6.77 -9.17
C LEU A 119 3.25 -5.80 -9.11
N ASN A 120 3.10 -4.69 -8.37
CA ASN A 120 4.17 -3.73 -8.22
C ASN A 120 5.38 -4.33 -7.46
N ALA A 121 5.13 -5.07 -6.39
CA ALA A 121 6.20 -5.60 -5.54
C ALA A 121 6.96 -6.76 -6.18
N TYR A 122 6.22 -7.69 -6.85
CA TYR A 122 6.80 -8.97 -7.26
C TYR A 122 7.00 -9.09 -8.77
N PHE A 123 6.33 -8.29 -9.57
CA PHE A 123 6.38 -8.37 -11.03
C PHE A 123 6.82 -7.09 -11.71
N ASP A 124 7.23 -6.09 -10.94
CA ASP A 124 7.79 -4.83 -11.46
C ASP A 124 6.84 -4.05 -12.38
N PHE A 125 5.56 -4.07 -12.07
CA PHE A 125 4.56 -3.29 -12.79
C PHE A 125 4.28 -1.96 -12.11
#